data_22f1a2a449281a0629ba3b677c8a2e93
#
_entry.id   22f1a2a449281a0629ba3b677c8a2e93
#
_cell.length_a   1.000
_cell.length_b   1.000
_cell.length_c   1.000
_cell.angle_alpha   90.00
_cell.angle_beta   90.00
_cell.angle_gamma   90.00
#
_symmetry.space_group_name_H-M   'P 1'
#
loop_
_entity.id
_entity.type
_entity.pdbx_description
1 polymer ?
#
loop_
_entity_poly.entity_id
_entity_poly.type
_entity_poly.pdbx_seq_one_letter_code
_entity_poly.pdbx_strand_id
1 'polypeptide(L)'
;QLLGHIDDPGVDILSVLLEYDIDPQFPQEVMEQAQRTPSRVSPKEKEGRRDCTGKMIITIDGEDSKDLDDAVCVEKIAGGYRLGVHIADVSHYVPENSPLDQEALKRGTSTYVVDRVVPMLPHLLSNGICSLNPKVLRLTLSCEMEINEAGEILNYEIFPSYIKTTERMTYTAVNAIL
;
A
#
# COMPACT_ATOMS: atom_id res chain seq x y z
N GLN A 1 18.80 5.86 -27.96
CA GLN A 1 18.14 7.12 -27.54
C GLN A 1 19.18 8.07 -26.95
N LEU A 2 19.14 9.38 -27.29
CA LEU A 2 19.99 10.39 -26.67
C LEU A 2 19.28 10.87 -25.40
N LEU A 3 19.91 10.71 -24.22
CA LEU A 3 19.31 11.00 -22.91
C LEU A 3 19.66 12.40 -22.38
N GLY A 4 20.77 12.98 -22.86
CA GLY A 4 21.32 14.22 -22.37
C GLY A 4 22.86 14.20 -22.35
N HIS A 5 23.47 15.21 -21.75
CA HIS A 5 24.90 15.19 -21.47
C HIS A 5 25.20 14.37 -20.21
N ILE A 6 26.37 13.74 -20.15
CA ILE A 6 26.74 12.87 -19.02
C ILE A 6 26.75 13.60 -17.67
N ASP A 7 26.97 14.91 -17.69
CA ASP A 7 26.99 15.78 -16.51
C ASP A 7 25.61 16.38 -16.17
N ASP A 8 24.56 16.09 -16.96
CA ASP A 8 23.22 16.57 -16.67
C ASP A 8 22.63 15.83 -15.48
N PRO A 9 22.01 16.52 -14.50
CA PRO A 9 21.43 15.88 -13.31
C PRO A 9 20.41 14.80 -13.68
N GLY A 10 20.61 13.57 -13.14
CA GLY A 10 19.70 12.45 -13.28
C GLY A 10 19.83 11.64 -14.58
N VAL A 11 20.74 12.01 -15.49
CA VAL A 11 21.04 11.22 -16.72
C VAL A 11 21.67 9.88 -16.36
N ASP A 12 22.51 9.85 -15.35
CA ASP A 12 23.10 8.64 -14.78
C ASP A 12 22.02 7.63 -14.34
N ILE A 13 21.07 8.07 -13.52
CA ILE A 13 19.94 7.24 -13.05
C ILE A 13 19.06 6.81 -14.23
N LEU A 14 18.74 7.73 -15.14
CA LEU A 14 17.92 7.42 -16.31
C LEU A 14 18.63 6.40 -17.24
N SER A 15 19.95 6.47 -17.38
CA SER A 15 20.70 5.49 -18.17
C SER A 15 20.62 4.09 -17.56
N VAL A 16 20.73 3.97 -16.24
CA VAL A 16 20.56 2.69 -15.53
C VAL A 16 19.16 2.14 -15.72
N LEU A 17 18.12 2.96 -15.51
CA LEU A 17 16.75 2.51 -15.73
C LEU A 17 16.52 1.96 -17.14
N LEU A 18 17.03 2.64 -18.14
CA LEU A 18 16.89 2.21 -19.55
C LEU A 18 17.74 0.99 -19.90
N GLU A 19 18.89 0.78 -19.25
CA GLU A 19 19.70 -0.43 -19.41
C GLU A 19 18.93 -1.69 -18.96
N TYR A 20 18.04 -1.53 -17.97
CA TYR A 20 17.18 -2.61 -17.46
C TYR A 20 15.75 -2.59 -18.04
N ASP A 21 15.52 -1.85 -19.14
CA ASP A 21 14.20 -1.72 -19.76
C ASP A 21 13.09 -1.19 -18.80
N ILE A 22 13.49 -0.37 -17.82
CA ILE A 22 12.57 0.23 -16.86
C ILE A 22 12.15 1.62 -17.36
N ASP A 23 10.90 1.74 -17.83
CA ASP A 23 10.33 3.02 -18.22
C ASP A 23 9.73 3.74 -17.00
N PRO A 24 10.23 4.93 -16.61
CA PRO A 24 9.66 5.69 -15.52
C PRO A 24 8.28 6.28 -15.83
N GLN A 25 7.88 6.33 -17.10
CA GLN A 25 6.59 6.87 -17.52
C GLN A 25 5.53 5.78 -17.62
N PHE A 26 4.29 6.16 -17.30
CA PHE A 26 3.13 5.31 -17.54
C PHE A 26 2.50 5.62 -18.91
N PRO A 27 1.96 4.61 -19.61
CA PRO A 27 1.14 4.82 -20.78
C PRO A 27 -0.05 5.74 -20.50
N GLN A 28 -0.49 6.47 -21.51
CA GLN A 28 -1.60 7.43 -21.38
C GLN A 28 -2.88 6.78 -20.87
N GLU A 29 -3.25 5.61 -21.38
CA GLU A 29 -4.44 4.84 -20.98
C GLU A 29 -4.41 4.43 -19.49
N VAL A 30 -3.23 4.11 -18.97
CA VAL A 30 -3.02 3.79 -17.54
C VAL A 30 -3.26 5.03 -16.69
N MET A 31 -2.72 6.17 -17.10
CA MET A 31 -2.91 7.44 -16.39
C MET A 31 -4.37 7.92 -16.45
N GLU A 32 -5.04 7.73 -17.57
CA GLU A 32 -6.47 8.04 -17.70
C GLU A 32 -7.34 7.18 -16.79
N GLN A 33 -7.03 5.89 -16.67
CA GLN A 33 -7.72 5.01 -15.73
C GLN A 33 -7.43 5.43 -14.28
N ALA A 34 -6.17 5.71 -13.94
CA ALA A 34 -5.80 6.17 -12.61
C ALA A 34 -6.52 7.46 -12.20
N GLN A 35 -6.69 8.41 -13.13
CA GLN A 35 -7.41 9.66 -12.88
C GLN A 35 -8.92 9.46 -12.64
N ARG A 36 -9.51 8.39 -13.18
CA ARG A 36 -10.92 8.03 -12.95
C ARG A 36 -11.15 7.29 -11.63
N THR A 37 -10.09 6.78 -11.03
CA THR A 37 -10.18 6.08 -9.73
C THR A 37 -10.59 7.06 -8.64
N PRO A 38 -11.59 6.72 -7.80
CA PRO A 38 -12.05 7.62 -6.76
C PRO A 38 -10.95 7.89 -5.72
N SER A 39 -10.92 9.10 -5.19
CA SER A 39 -9.98 9.46 -4.11
C SER A 39 -10.49 9.12 -2.70
N ARG A 40 -11.75 8.67 -2.59
CA ARG A 40 -12.41 8.33 -1.32
C ARG A 40 -13.28 7.11 -1.46
N VAL A 41 -13.35 6.32 -0.40
CA VAL A 41 -14.25 5.16 -0.29
C VAL A 41 -15.69 5.65 -0.22
N SER A 42 -16.54 5.19 -1.13
CA SER A 42 -17.96 5.49 -1.18
C SER A 42 -18.76 4.58 -0.23
N PRO A 43 -20.02 4.94 0.12
CA PRO A 43 -20.88 4.05 0.89
C PRO A 43 -21.12 2.69 0.24
N LYS A 44 -21.25 2.65 -1.09
CA LYS A 44 -21.47 1.42 -1.86
C LYS A 44 -20.29 0.44 -1.75
N GLU A 45 -19.07 0.93 -1.75
CA GLU A 45 -17.88 0.09 -1.66
C GLU A 45 -17.71 -0.57 -0.29
N LYS A 46 -18.45 -0.12 0.74
CA LYS A 46 -18.47 -0.72 2.08
C LYS A 46 -19.43 -1.90 2.20
N GLU A 47 -20.36 -2.06 1.26
CA GLU A 47 -21.34 -3.13 1.28
C GLU A 47 -20.66 -4.50 1.26
N GLY A 48 -21.06 -5.40 2.16
CA GLY A 48 -20.45 -6.72 2.29
C GLY A 48 -19.06 -6.77 2.96
N ARG A 49 -18.53 -5.63 3.40
CA ARG A 49 -17.24 -5.54 4.11
C ARG A 49 -17.44 -5.33 5.61
N ARG A 50 -16.54 -5.90 6.41
CA ARG A 50 -16.56 -5.71 7.86
C ARG A 50 -16.07 -4.31 8.23
N ASP A 51 -16.78 -3.65 9.13
CA ASP A 51 -16.36 -2.37 9.70
C ASP A 51 -15.32 -2.59 10.80
N CYS A 52 -14.08 -2.18 10.55
CA CYS A 52 -12.97 -2.21 11.50
C CYS A 52 -12.56 -0.79 11.96
N THR A 53 -13.35 0.25 11.67
CA THR A 53 -13.00 1.65 11.98
C THR A 53 -12.94 1.97 13.46
N GLY A 54 -13.55 1.15 14.32
CA GLY A 54 -13.51 1.30 15.77
C GLY A 54 -12.26 0.73 16.45
N LYS A 55 -11.37 0.07 15.71
CA LYS A 55 -10.13 -0.50 16.24
C LYS A 55 -9.01 0.54 16.22
N MET A 56 -8.06 0.40 17.16
CA MET A 56 -6.83 1.19 17.15
C MET A 56 -5.86 0.57 16.13
N ILE A 57 -5.90 1.07 14.92
CA ILE A 57 -5.10 0.55 13.80
C ILE A 57 -3.99 1.55 13.50
N ILE A 58 -2.77 1.07 13.35
CA ILE A 58 -1.58 1.87 13.03
C ILE A 58 -0.87 1.30 11.81
N THR A 59 -0.17 2.14 11.06
CA THR A 59 0.87 1.74 10.12
C THR A 59 2.24 1.99 10.73
N ILE A 60 3.27 1.21 10.34
CA ILE A 60 4.64 1.33 10.84
C ILE A 60 5.60 1.23 9.66
N ASP A 61 6.12 2.37 9.21
CA ASP A 61 6.88 2.49 7.97
C ASP A 61 8.12 3.39 8.15
N GLY A 62 8.90 3.56 7.08
CA GLY A 62 9.95 4.57 7.02
C GLY A 62 9.38 5.99 7.07
N GLU A 63 10.19 6.96 7.49
CA GLU A 63 9.78 8.38 7.60
C GLU A 63 9.24 8.93 6.28
N ASP A 64 9.84 8.56 5.16
CA ASP A 64 9.53 9.08 3.82
C ASP A 64 8.53 8.23 3.04
N SER A 65 8.07 7.08 3.59
CA SER A 65 7.10 6.20 2.94
C SER A 65 5.78 6.91 2.71
N LYS A 66 5.21 6.74 1.51
CA LYS A 66 3.91 7.31 1.12
C LYS A 66 2.89 6.26 0.71
N ASP A 67 3.37 5.09 0.36
CA ASP A 67 2.67 3.88 -0.03
C ASP A 67 2.55 2.95 1.18
N LEU A 68 1.58 3.23 2.04
CA LEU A 68 1.35 2.48 3.28
C LEU A 68 0.45 1.29 2.95
N ASP A 69 1.05 0.14 2.69
CA ASP A 69 0.35 -1.03 2.16
C ASP A 69 -0.28 -1.91 3.24
N ASP A 70 0.27 -1.89 4.45
CA ASP A 70 -0.18 -2.68 5.58
C ASP A 70 -0.41 -1.84 6.84
N ALA A 71 -1.34 -2.32 7.66
CA ALA A 71 -1.64 -1.75 8.96
C ALA A 71 -1.96 -2.85 9.96
N VAL A 72 -1.68 -2.59 11.22
CA VAL A 72 -1.84 -3.59 12.29
C VAL A 72 -2.63 -3.04 13.48
N CYS A 73 -3.30 -3.92 14.18
CA CYS A 73 -3.86 -3.65 15.50
C CYS A 73 -3.68 -4.88 16.41
N VAL A 74 -3.51 -4.64 17.69
CA VAL A 74 -3.36 -5.69 18.70
C VAL A 74 -4.28 -5.41 19.87
N GLU A 75 -5.00 -6.44 20.32
CA GLU A 75 -5.82 -6.43 21.53
C GLU A 75 -5.34 -7.56 22.45
N LYS A 76 -5.19 -7.26 23.73
CA LYS A 76 -4.94 -8.30 24.73
C LYS A 76 -6.23 -9.04 25.04
N ILE A 77 -6.22 -10.37 24.94
CA ILE A 77 -7.34 -11.23 25.26
C ILE A 77 -6.96 -12.23 26.37
N ALA A 78 -7.91 -13.00 26.89
CA ALA A 78 -7.61 -14.04 27.86
C ALA A 78 -6.71 -15.12 27.23
N GLY A 79 -5.51 -15.30 27.77
CA GLY A 79 -4.53 -16.30 27.34
C GLY A 79 -3.71 -15.90 26.12
N GLY A 80 -3.68 -14.61 25.73
CA GLY A 80 -2.85 -14.15 24.62
C GLY A 80 -3.27 -12.83 24.01
N TYR A 81 -3.25 -12.77 22.66
CA TYR A 81 -3.48 -11.56 21.90
C TYR A 81 -4.37 -11.85 20.68
N ARG A 82 -5.15 -10.86 20.29
CA ARG A 82 -5.79 -10.81 18.97
C ARG A 82 -5.03 -9.81 18.11
N LEU A 83 -4.37 -10.33 17.07
CA LEU A 83 -3.64 -9.53 16.07
C LEU A 83 -4.53 -9.34 14.84
N GLY A 84 -4.76 -8.12 14.44
CA GLY A 84 -5.34 -7.77 13.14
C GLY A 84 -4.26 -7.27 12.21
N VAL A 85 -4.19 -7.84 11.00
CA VAL A 85 -3.36 -7.38 9.89
C VAL A 85 -4.30 -6.96 8.76
N HIS A 86 -4.12 -5.76 8.27
CA HIS A 86 -4.97 -5.13 7.26
C HIS A 86 -4.11 -4.74 6.06
N ILE A 87 -4.31 -5.39 4.92
CA ILE A 87 -3.60 -5.10 3.67
C ILE A 87 -4.50 -4.27 2.77
N ALA A 88 -3.97 -3.22 2.16
CA ALA A 88 -4.70 -2.39 1.20
C ALA A 88 -5.32 -3.24 0.10
N ASP A 89 -6.64 -3.10 -0.13
CA ASP A 89 -7.35 -3.86 -1.16
C ASP A 89 -7.16 -3.20 -2.54
N VAL A 90 -5.94 -3.33 -3.05
CA VAL A 90 -5.52 -2.76 -4.34
C VAL A 90 -6.33 -3.35 -5.49
N SER A 91 -6.66 -4.64 -5.43
CA SER A 91 -7.41 -5.35 -6.47
C SER A 91 -8.81 -4.78 -6.70
N HIS A 92 -9.41 -4.12 -5.70
CA HIS A 92 -10.67 -3.42 -5.86
C HIS A 92 -10.59 -2.25 -6.86
N TYR A 93 -9.45 -1.56 -6.92
CA TYR A 93 -9.20 -0.40 -7.76
C TYR A 93 -8.45 -0.73 -9.05
N VAL A 94 -7.86 -1.92 -9.14
CA VAL A 94 -7.12 -2.44 -10.29
C VAL A 94 -7.83 -3.70 -10.81
N PRO A 95 -8.91 -3.53 -11.60
CA PRO A 95 -9.65 -4.67 -12.14
C PRO A 95 -8.78 -5.51 -13.07
N GLU A 96 -8.96 -6.82 -13.00
CA GLU A 96 -8.27 -7.79 -13.86
C GLU A 96 -8.40 -7.42 -15.36
N ASN A 97 -7.30 -7.57 -16.11
CA ASN A 97 -7.18 -7.22 -17.53
C ASN A 97 -7.38 -5.74 -17.88
N SER A 98 -7.47 -4.85 -16.90
CA SER A 98 -7.50 -3.40 -17.14
C SER A 98 -6.12 -2.86 -17.56
N PRO A 99 -6.01 -1.65 -18.16
CA PRO A 99 -4.71 -1.03 -18.45
C PRO A 99 -3.79 -0.93 -17.23
N LEU A 100 -4.34 -0.61 -16.04
CA LEU A 100 -3.58 -0.60 -14.78
C LEU A 100 -3.03 -1.98 -14.42
N ASP A 101 -3.84 -3.03 -14.55
CA ASP A 101 -3.45 -4.41 -14.25
C ASP A 101 -2.36 -4.90 -15.20
N GLN A 102 -2.55 -4.69 -16.50
CA GLN A 102 -1.57 -5.10 -17.53
C GLN A 102 -0.22 -4.40 -17.34
N GLU A 103 -0.22 -3.10 -17.04
CA GLU A 103 1.00 -2.36 -16.78
C GLU A 103 1.66 -2.78 -15.46
N ALA A 104 0.87 -3.02 -14.41
CA ALA A 104 1.38 -3.54 -13.14
C ALA A 104 2.02 -4.93 -13.31
N LEU A 105 1.39 -5.82 -14.07
CA LEU A 105 1.95 -7.13 -14.41
C LEU A 105 3.26 -7.02 -15.20
N LYS A 106 3.31 -6.11 -16.17
CA LYS A 106 4.52 -5.84 -16.95
C LYS A 106 5.67 -5.33 -16.09
N ARG A 107 5.41 -4.41 -15.15
CA ARG A 107 6.41 -3.87 -14.23
C ARG A 107 6.83 -4.88 -13.17
N GLY A 108 5.91 -5.69 -12.68
CA GLY A 108 6.13 -6.74 -11.69
C GLY A 108 6.38 -6.25 -10.27
N THR A 109 7.02 -5.10 -10.09
CA THR A 109 7.32 -4.48 -8.80
C THR A 109 7.59 -2.97 -8.96
N SER A 110 7.60 -2.24 -7.85
CA SER A 110 8.19 -0.90 -7.80
C SER A 110 9.72 -1.01 -7.78
N THR A 111 10.39 -0.13 -8.54
CA THR A 111 11.86 -0.09 -8.58
C THR A 111 12.36 1.13 -7.82
N TYR A 112 13.15 0.88 -6.79
CA TYR A 112 13.73 1.92 -5.93
C TYR A 112 15.14 2.24 -6.40
N VAL A 113 15.37 3.47 -6.83
CA VAL A 113 16.69 4.01 -7.17
C VAL A 113 17.09 5.09 -6.17
N VAL A 114 18.33 5.55 -6.25
CA VAL A 114 18.95 6.39 -5.19
C VAL A 114 18.11 7.63 -4.83
N ASP A 115 17.48 8.28 -5.80
CA ASP A 115 16.80 9.57 -5.63
C ASP A 115 15.28 9.52 -5.86
N ARG A 116 14.78 8.41 -6.38
CA ARG A 116 13.35 8.28 -6.76
C ARG A 116 12.87 6.83 -6.76
N VAL A 117 11.56 6.68 -6.84
CA VAL A 117 10.89 5.40 -7.05
C VAL A 117 10.22 5.41 -8.41
N VAL A 118 10.42 4.36 -9.21
CA VAL A 118 9.59 4.05 -10.38
C VAL A 118 8.53 3.06 -9.91
N PRO A 119 7.31 3.51 -9.63
CA PRO A 119 6.32 2.68 -8.96
C PRO A 119 5.67 1.67 -9.92
N MET A 120 5.21 0.54 -9.37
CA MET A 120 4.42 -0.44 -10.09
C MET A 120 3.05 0.11 -10.52
N LEU A 121 2.44 0.93 -9.68
CA LEU A 121 1.17 1.62 -9.93
C LEU A 121 1.34 3.14 -9.86
N PRO A 122 0.57 3.93 -10.64
CA PRO A 122 0.62 5.39 -10.54
C PRO A 122 0.41 5.89 -9.10
N HIS A 123 1.13 6.94 -8.71
CA HIS A 123 1.06 7.52 -7.36
C HIS A 123 -0.34 7.97 -6.93
N LEU A 124 -1.25 8.22 -7.89
CA LEU A 124 -2.67 8.46 -7.60
C LEU A 124 -3.33 7.28 -6.87
N LEU A 125 -2.86 6.05 -7.14
CA LEU A 125 -3.30 4.85 -6.42
C LEU A 125 -2.37 4.55 -5.26
N SER A 126 -1.07 4.35 -5.50
CA SER A 126 -0.14 3.84 -4.49
C SER A 126 0.03 4.78 -3.29
N ASN A 127 0.05 6.10 -3.48
CA ASN A 127 0.13 7.08 -2.40
C ASN A 127 -1.26 7.64 -2.01
N GLY A 128 -2.28 7.32 -2.80
CA GLY A 128 -3.65 7.82 -2.71
C GLY A 128 -4.62 6.85 -2.06
N ILE A 129 -5.57 6.35 -2.88
CA ILE A 129 -6.69 5.52 -2.39
C ILE A 129 -6.22 4.16 -1.87
N CYS A 130 -5.14 3.59 -2.40
CA CYS A 130 -4.56 2.33 -1.95
C CYS A 130 -3.62 2.48 -0.75
N SER A 131 -3.15 3.70 -0.43
CA SER A 131 -2.33 3.92 0.77
C SER A 131 -3.20 4.03 2.03
N LEU A 132 -2.86 3.30 3.10
CA LEU A 132 -3.59 3.26 4.37
C LEU A 132 -3.34 4.52 5.22
N ASN A 133 -3.42 5.68 4.57
CA ASN A 133 -3.22 7.00 5.19
C ASN A 133 -4.06 7.20 6.45
N PRO A 134 -3.53 7.89 7.49
CA PRO A 134 -4.24 8.07 8.74
C PRO A 134 -5.50 8.92 8.59
N LYS A 135 -6.50 8.61 9.44
CA LYS A 135 -7.75 9.37 9.61
C LYS A 135 -8.69 9.40 8.39
N VAL A 136 -8.41 8.58 7.35
CA VAL A 136 -9.29 8.41 6.19
C VAL A 136 -9.73 6.95 6.04
N LEU A 137 -10.89 6.74 5.40
CA LEU A 137 -11.37 5.38 5.13
C LEU A 137 -10.57 4.74 4.01
N ARG A 138 -10.23 3.45 4.19
CA ARG A 138 -9.57 2.62 3.20
C ARG A 138 -10.17 1.22 3.17
N LEU A 139 -10.25 0.65 1.97
CA LEU A 139 -10.64 -0.74 1.79
C LEU A 139 -9.44 -1.64 2.04
N THR A 140 -9.68 -2.75 2.74
CA THR A 140 -8.63 -3.71 3.07
C THR A 140 -9.12 -5.14 2.91
N LEU A 141 -8.18 -6.05 2.65
CA LEU A 141 -8.31 -7.47 2.97
C LEU A 141 -7.62 -7.67 4.32
N SER A 142 -8.36 -8.18 5.29
CA SER A 142 -7.90 -8.28 6.67
C SER A 142 -7.80 -9.72 7.13
N CYS A 143 -6.80 -10.00 7.97
CA CYS A 143 -6.67 -11.24 8.70
C CYS A 143 -6.66 -10.92 10.20
N GLU A 144 -7.60 -11.48 10.95
CA GLU A 144 -7.58 -11.47 12.42
C GLU A 144 -7.14 -12.82 12.93
N MET A 145 -6.17 -12.83 13.85
CA MET A 145 -5.56 -14.03 14.42
C MET A 145 -5.63 -13.98 15.94
N GLU A 146 -5.97 -15.11 16.56
CA GLU A 146 -5.81 -15.31 17.99
C GLU A 146 -4.50 -16.05 18.26
N ILE A 147 -3.62 -15.44 19.05
CA ILE A 147 -2.27 -15.91 19.31
C ILE A 147 -2.12 -16.11 20.82
N ASN A 148 -1.66 -17.28 21.25
CA ASN A 148 -1.42 -17.55 22.66
C ASN A 148 -0.12 -16.91 23.18
N GLU A 149 0.15 -17.02 24.48
CA GLU A 149 1.36 -16.47 25.11
C GLU A 149 2.66 -17.12 24.60
N ALA A 150 2.59 -18.30 23.98
CA ALA A 150 3.73 -18.98 23.36
C ALA A 150 3.99 -18.51 21.91
N GLY A 151 3.14 -17.63 21.36
CA GLY A 151 3.24 -17.14 19.99
C GLY A 151 2.58 -18.08 18.94
N GLU A 152 1.81 -19.08 19.37
CA GLU A 152 1.14 -20.00 18.46
C GLU A 152 -0.22 -19.42 18.02
N ILE A 153 -0.52 -19.50 16.72
CA ILE A 153 -1.81 -19.09 16.16
C ILE A 153 -2.83 -20.18 16.48
N LEU A 154 -3.84 -19.84 17.28
CA LEU A 154 -4.92 -20.74 17.66
C LEU A 154 -6.06 -20.75 16.65
N ASN A 155 -6.36 -19.58 16.09
CA ASN A 155 -7.43 -19.38 15.11
C ASN A 155 -7.13 -18.17 14.23
N TYR A 156 -7.70 -18.13 13.03
CA TYR A 156 -7.64 -16.96 12.16
C TYR A 156 -8.86 -16.87 11.24
N GLU A 157 -9.17 -15.65 10.81
CA GLU A 157 -10.21 -15.37 9.81
C GLU A 157 -9.70 -14.33 8.82
N ILE A 158 -9.94 -14.58 7.52
CA ILE A 158 -9.60 -13.63 6.43
C ILE A 158 -10.91 -13.11 5.84
N PHE A 159 -11.03 -11.79 5.75
CA PHE A 159 -12.26 -11.16 5.28
C PHE A 159 -11.99 -9.80 4.63
N PRO A 160 -12.82 -9.38 3.66
CA PRO A 160 -12.81 -8.01 3.16
C PRO A 160 -13.34 -7.06 4.23
N SER A 161 -12.67 -5.92 4.38
CA SER A 161 -13.01 -4.93 5.41
C SER A 161 -12.81 -3.51 4.91
N TYR A 162 -13.17 -2.54 5.75
CA TYR A 162 -12.72 -1.16 5.63
C TYR A 162 -12.25 -0.66 6.99
N ILE A 163 -11.17 0.10 6.96
CA ILE A 163 -10.48 0.60 8.14
C ILE A 163 -10.40 2.12 8.13
N LYS A 164 -10.05 2.67 9.27
CA LYS A 164 -9.59 4.04 9.41
C LYS A 164 -8.36 4.01 10.31
N THR A 165 -7.18 4.09 9.70
CA THR A 165 -5.92 4.13 10.44
C THR A 165 -5.93 5.27 11.45
N THR A 166 -5.64 4.96 12.71
CA THR A 166 -5.65 5.92 13.82
C THR A 166 -4.44 6.82 13.74
N GLU A 167 -3.26 6.22 13.53
CA GLU A 167 -2.00 6.96 13.49
C GLU A 167 -1.02 6.27 12.54
N ARG A 168 -0.18 7.07 11.87
CA ARG A 168 0.99 6.60 11.15
C ARG A 168 2.18 6.64 12.08
N MET A 169 2.74 5.50 12.38
CA MET A 169 3.99 5.37 13.14
C MET A 169 5.17 5.21 12.19
N THR A 170 6.36 5.52 12.68
CA THR A 170 7.61 5.22 11.98
C THR A 170 8.40 4.18 12.75
N TYR A 171 9.31 3.46 12.07
CA TYR A 171 10.20 2.51 12.75
C TYR A 171 10.97 3.17 13.89
N THR A 172 11.44 4.40 13.68
CA THR A 172 12.15 5.19 14.70
C THR A 172 11.24 5.49 15.89
N ALA A 173 10.00 5.91 15.65
CA ALA A 173 9.05 6.24 16.71
C ALA A 173 8.67 4.99 17.54
N VAL A 174 8.43 3.86 16.89
CA VAL A 174 8.11 2.59 17.57
C VAL A 174 9.30 2.11 18.38
N ASN A 175 10.51 2.16 17.82
CA ASN A 175 11.74 1.77 18.55
C ASN A 175 12.02 2.64 19.79
N ALA A 176 11.55 3.89 19.80
CA ALA A 176 11.67 4.76 20.98
C ALA A 176 10.63 4.47 22.08
N ILE A 177 9.56 3.72 21.77
CA ILE A 177 8.52 3.32 22.73
C ILE A 177 8.88 1.99 23.41
N LEU A 178 9.54 1.08 22.67
CA LEU A 178 9.99 -0.23 23.15
C LEU A 178 11.23 -0.13 24.01
#